data_6dc69c0157f3b63ee0954474636d2d2f
#
_entry.id   6dc69c0157f3b63ee0954474636d2d2f
#
_cell.length_a   1.000
_cell.length_b   1.000
_cell.length_c   1.000
_cell.angle_alpha   90.00
_cell.angle_beta   90.00
_cell.angle_gamma   90.00
#
_symmetry.space_group_name_H-M   'P 1'
#
loop_
_entity.id
_entity.type
_entity.pdbx_description
1 polymer ?
#
loop_
_entity_poly.entity_id
_entity_poly.type
_entity_poly.pdbx_seq_one_letter_code
_entity_poly.pdbx_strand_id
1 'polypeptide(L)'
;MDLEGWSIRLKVLADATRVRLLALLEREELTVAELSSITRLAQPRVSTHLAKLKEAGLVRDRRAGVSAYYRFEEEGLDAAQRALWEALRSGSDDPLLRQDAERVAAVLATRAADQNWADSVAGDMERHYSPGRTWEALARTALPLLSPGDVLDIASGDGVLAELLAPHARRYVCIDASPRVVTAASERLKPFQNVEVHQGDMHALPFPAASFDLVVLMHALTYAAKPAQAVAEAARVLRRGGHLLLSSLARHEHKAVVEAYGHANLGFTEKDLRRFAEKAGLNIASAGTVTRERRPPHFEVLSLLGVKP
;
A
#
# COMPACT_ATOMS: atom_id res chain seq x y z
N MET A 1 27.43 -38.84 -8.72
CA MET A 1 27.29 -38.37 -7.33
C MET A 1 28.20 -39.19 -6.43
N ASP A 2 28.87 -38.58 -5.45
CA ASP A 2 29.70 -39.27 -4.45
C ASP A 2 28.84 -39.85 -3.30
N LEU A 3 29.52 -40.54 -2.35
CA LEU A 3 28.79 -41.19 -1.22
C LEU A 3 28.15 -40.16 -0.29
N GLU A 4 28.74 -38.97 -0.15
CA GLU A 4 28.16 -37.93 0.70
C GLU A 4 26.89 -37.35 0.08
N GLY A 5 26.89 -37.07 -1.23
CA GLY A 5 25.71 -36.66 -1.97
C GLY A 5 24.58 -37.72 -1.93
N TRP A 6 24.91 -38.99 -2.02
CA TRP A 6 23.95 -40.08 -1.83
C TRP A 6 23.37 -40.12 -0.41
N SER A 7 24.20 -39.94 0.60
CA SER A 7 23.75 -39.91 2.00
C SER A 7 22.78 -38.77 2.24
N ILE A 8 23.05 -37.56 1.73
CA ILE A 8 22.15 -36.41 1.83
C ILE A 8 20.81 -36.72 1.14
N ARG A 9 20.84 -37.23 -0.07
CA ARG A 9 19.64 -37.55 -0.86
C ARG A 9 18.76 -38.60 -0.18
N LEU A 10 19.37 -39.68 0.30
CA LEU A 10 18.66 -40.72 1.03
C LEU A 10 18.04 -40.19 2.33
N LYS A 11 18.75 -39.35 3.09
CA LYS A 11 18.18 -38.68 4.27
C LYS A 11 16.96 -37.83 3.93
N VAL A 12 16.97 -37.16 2.78
CA VAL A 12 15.81 -36.36 2.34
C VAL A 12 14.64 -37.26 2.00
N LEU A 13 14.84 -38.36 1.33
CA LEU A 13 13.79 -39.32 0.96
C LEU A 13 13.35 -40.24 2.10
N ALA A 14 14.09 -40.36 3.20
CA ALA A 14 13.75 -41.14 4.38
C ALA A 14 12.58 -40.59 5.23
N ASP A 15 11.85 -39.62 4.73
CA ASP A 15 10.69 -39.00 5.41
C ASP A 15 9.42 -39.21 4.58
N ALA A 16 8.45 -39.91 5.13
CA ALA A 16 7.21 -40.27 4.45
C ALA A 16 6.44 -39.00 3.95
N THR A 17 6.46 -37.89 4.70
CA THR A 17 5.81 -36.65 4.27
C THR A 17 6.46 -36.10 3.00
N ARG A 18 7.80 -36.10 2.92
CA ARG A 18 8.49 -35.62 1.72
C ARG A 18 8.24 -36.49 0.50
N VAL A 19 8.17 -37.82 0.68
CA VAL A 19 7.80 -38.76 -0.40
C VAL A 19 6.37 -38.51 -0.89
N ARG A 20 5.42 -38.28 0.01
CA ARG A 20 4.03 -37.92 -0.35
C ARG A 20 3.98 -36.61 -1.16
N LEU A 21 4.68 -35.57 -0.71
CA LEU A 21 4.73 -34.28 -1.41
C LEU A 21 5.36 -34.44 -2.81
N LEU A 22 6.45 -35.19 -2.95
CA LEU A 22 7.09 -35.46 -4.25
C LEU A 22 6.16 -36.22 -5.20
N ALA A 23 5.45 -37.24 -4.72
CA ALA A 23 4.50 -38.00 -5.54
C ALA A 23 3.34 -37.15 -6.08
N LEU A 24 2.92 -36.11 -5.33
CA LEU A 24 1.94 -35.14 -5.78
C LEU A 24 2.55 -34.18 -6.80
N LEU A 25 3.74 -33.63 -6.52
CA LEU A 25 4.44 -32.64 -7.35
C LEU A 25 5.00 -33.20 -8.66
N GLU A 26 5.18 -34.49 -8.75
CA GLU A 26 5.50 -35.19 -9.99
C GLU A 26 4.35 -35.13 -11.01
N ARG A 27 3.11 -35.18 -10.51
CA ARG A 27 1.90 -35.18 -11.33
C ARG A 27 1.40 -33.78 -11.65
N GLU A 28 1.44 -32.90 -10.64
CA GLU A 28 0.81 -31.58 -10.73
C GLU A 28 1.66 -30.50 -10.08
N GLU A 29 1.59 -29.31 -10.64
CA GLU A 29 2.12 -28.09 -10.02
C GLU A 29 1.15 -27.61 -8.95
N LEU A 30 1.58 -27.56 -7.67
CA LEU A 30 0.71 -27.28 -6.53
C LEU A 30 1.29 -26.18 -5.63
N THR A 31 0.42 -25.40 -5.03
CA THR A 31 0.77 -24.41 -4.00
C THR A 31 0.89 -25.06 -2.63
N VAL A 32 1.47 -24.33 -1.64
CA VAL A 32 1.51 -24.79 -0.24
C VAL A 32 0.10 -25.04 0.31
N ALA A 33 -0.86 -24.18 -0.01
CA ALA A 33 -2.24 -24.30 0.45
C ALA A 33 -2.92 -25.56 -0.12
N GLU A 34 -2.74 -25.84 -1.40
CA GLU A 34 -3.27 -27.01 -2.06
C GLU A 34 -2.63 -28.30 -1.53
N LEU A 35 -1.31 -28.33 -1.38
CA LEU A 35 -0.60 -29.44 -0.76
C LEU A 35 -1.07 -29.69 0.69
N SER A 36 -1.31 -28.62 1.46
CA SER A 36 -1.87 -28.70 2.81
C SER A 36 -3.29 -29.32 2.80
N SER A 37 -4.14 -28.89 1.87
CA SER A 37 -5.50 -29.40 1.69
C SER A 37 -5.49 -30.89 1.29
N ILE A 38 -4.66 -31.28 0.31
CA ILE A 38 -4.53 -32.67 -0.17
C ILE A 38 -4.01 -33.57 0.93
N THR A 39 -2.89 -33.21 1.56
CA THR A 39 -2.20 -34.08 2.54
C THR A 39 -2.80 -34.02 3.94
N ARG A 40 -3.69 -33.02 4.19
CA ARG A 40 -4.25 -32.68 5.52
C ARG A 40 -3.18 -32.34 6.56
N LEU A 41 -2.09 -31.74 6.13
CA LEU A 41 -1.02 -31.25 6.98
C LEU A 41 -1.12 -29.73 7.13
N ALA A 42 -0.70 -29.19 8.27
CA ALA A 42 -0.64 -27.75 8.48
C ALA A 42 0.35 -27.08 7.50
N GLN A 43 0.00 -25.93 6.94
CA GLN A 43 0.83 -25.19 5.97
C GLN A 43 2.28 -24.95 6.42
N PRO A 44 2.58 -24.58 7.69
CA PRO A 44 3.97 -24.45 8.15
C PRO A 44 4.77 -25.75 8.03
N ARG A 45 4.14 -26.91 8.28
CA ARG A 45 4.78 -28.21 8.13
C ARG A 45 5.07 -28.52 6.67
N VAL A 46 4.11 -28.28 5.77
CA VAL A 46 4.30 -28.44 4.32
C VAL A 46 5.44 -27.55 3.83
N SER A 47 5.44 -26.25 4.22
CA SER A 47 6.50 -25.30 3.85
C SER A 47 7.90 -25.77 4.30
N THR A 48 8.01 -26.32 5.51
CA THR A 48 9.28 -26.84 6.05
C THR A 48 9.79 -28.02 5.22
N HIS A 49 8.92 -28.95 4.81
CA HIS A 49 9.32 -30.07 3.97
C HIS A 49 9.66 -29.63 2.54
N LEU A 50 8.91 -28.70 1.96
CA LEU A 50 9.20 -28.13 0.63
C LEU A 50 10.55 -27.40 0.60
N ALA A 51 10.90 -26.65 1.65
CA ALA A 51 12.21 -26.02 1.75
C ALA A 51 13.35 -27.03 1.67
N LYS A 52 13.26 -28.15 2.41
CA LYS A 52 14.25 -29.23 2.37
C LYS A 52 14.30 -29.96 1.01
N LEU A 53 13.16 -30.13 0.35
CA LEU A 53 13.10 -30.71 -0.99
C LEU A 53 13.74 -29.79 -2.02
N LYS A 54 13.50 -28.48 -1.90
CA LYS A 54 14.07 -27.46 -2.77
C LYS A 54 15.60 -27.34 -2.58
N GLU A 55 16.07 -27.33 -1.33
CA GLU A 55 17.52 -27.33 -0.98
C GLU A 55 18.21 -28.56 -1.55
N ALA A 56 17.55 -29.71 -1.56
CA ALA A 56 18.06 -30.94 -2.17
C ALA A 56 17.93 -30.98 -3.71
N GLY A 57 17.37 -29.95 -4.35
CA GLY A 57 17.18 -29.88 -5.80
C GLY A 57 16.13 -30.86 -6.34
N LEU A 58 15.22 -31.36 -5.50
CA LEU A 58 14.15 -32.27 -5.92
C LEU A 58 12.87 -31.56 -6.31
N VAL A 59 12.74 -30.28 -5.96
CA VAL A 59 11.56 -29.45 -6.23
C VAL A 59 12.04 -28.07 -6.66
N ARG A 60 11.42 -27.53 -7.68
CA ARG A 60 11.51 -26.10 -8.07
C ARG A 60 10.21 -25.40 -7.78
N ASP A 61 10.28 -24.09 -7.63
CA ASP A 61 9.12 -23.22 -7.52
C ASP A 61 9.13 -22.15 -8.60
N ARG A 62 7.94 -21.74 -9.01
CA ARG A 62 7.72 -20.53 -9.78
C ARG A 62 6.63 -19.67 -9.14
N ARG A 63 6.73 -18.38 -9.29
CA ARG A 63 5.69 -17.45 -8.84
C ARG A 63 4.70 -17.16 -9.97
N ALA A 64 3.40 -17.23 -9.64
CA ALA A 64 2.33 -16.80 -10.50
C ALA A 64 1.32 -16.01 -9.64
N GLY A 65 1.22 -14.70 -9.88
CA GLY A 65 0.46 -13.80 -9.03
C GLY A 65 1.00 -13.79 -7.59
N VAL A 66 0.10 -14.00 -6.63
CA VAL A 66 0.42 -14.04 -5.20
C VAL A 66 0.90 -15.41 -4.72
N SER A 67 0.82 -16.43 -5.56
CA SER A 67 1.09 -17.82 -5.20
C SER A 67 2.44 -18.31 -5.71
N ALA A 68 3.11 -19.15 -4.91
CA ALA A 68 4.25 -19.94 -5.33
C ALA A 68 3.77 -21.36 -5.64
N TYR A 69 4.00 -21.80 -6.85
CA TYR A 69 3.69 -23.14 -7.34
C TYR A 69 4.97 -23.96 -7.31
N TYR A 70 4.87 -25.14 -6.76
CA TYR A 70 5.97 -26.11 -6.63
C TYR A 70 5.77 -27.24 -7.61
N ARG A 71 6.85 -27.75 -8.19
CA ARG A 71 6.87 -28.90 -9.09
C ARG A 71 8.10 -29.75 -8.84
N PHE A 72 8.00 -31.04 -9.09
CA PHE A 72 9.13 -31.97 -9.08
C PHE A 72 10.15 -31.60 -10.18
N GLU A 73 11.45 -31.60 -9.82
CA GLU A 73 12.54 -31.24 -10.73
C GLU A 73 13.17 -32.49 -11.33
N GLU A 74 12.48 -33.05 -12.35
CA GLU A 74 12.92 -34.27 -13.01
C GLU A 74 14.15 -34.06 -13.90
N GLU A 75 14.25 -32.90 -14.56
CA GLU A 75 15.34 -32.58 -15.50
C GLU A 75 16.69 -32.48 -14.82
N GLY A 76 16.74 -32.09 -13.55
CA GLY A 76 17.96 -31.98 -12.73
C GLY A 76 18.46 -33.31 -12.17
N LEU A 77 17.74 -34.43 -12.34
CA LEU A 77 18.13 -35.74 -11.81
C LEU A 77 19.01 -36.51 -12.80
N ASP A 78 20.09 -37.09 -12.30
CA ASP A 78 20.86 -38.12 -13.08
C ASP A 78 20.08 -39.46 -13.16
N ALA A 79 20.56 -40.37 -14.01
CA ALA A 79 19.90 -41.65 -14.25
C ALA A 79 19.72 -42.50 -12.98
N ALA A 80 20.70 -42.47 -12.06
CA ALA A 80 20.65 -43.26 -10.83
C ALA A 80 19.66 -42.66 -9.83
N GLN A 81 19.55 -41.35 -9.78
CA GLN A 81 18.56 -40.65 -8.95
C GLN A 81 17.13 -40.90 -9.43
N ARG A 82 16.91 -40.88 -10.74
CA ARG A 82 15.60 -41.21 -11.34
C ARG A 82 15.22 -42.66 -11.02
N ALA A 83 16.15 -43.62 -11.19
CA ALA A 83 15.91 -45.03 -10.85
C ALA A 83 15.56 -45.21 -9.38
N LEU A 84 16.25 -44.50 -8.46
CA LEU A 84 15.93 -44.55 -7.02
C LEU A 84 14.51 -44.02 -6.74
N TRP A 85 14.15 -42.87 -7.33
CA TRP A 85 12.82 -42.30 -7.17
C TRP A 85 11.74 -43.23 -7.72
N GLU A 86 11.94 -43.79 -8.90
CA GLU A 86 10.99 -44.70 -9.52
C GLU A 86 10.82 -45.99 -8.72
N ALA A 87 11.90 -46.58 -8.20
CA ALA A 87 11.83 -47.72 -7.32
C ALA A 87 11.05 -47.47 -6.02
N LEU A 88 11.27 -46.28 -5.42
CA LEU A 88 10.55 -45.86 -4.22
C LEU A 88 9.08 -45.59 -4.49
N ARG A 89 8.75 -44.97 -5.60
CA ARG A 89 7.39 -44.64 -6.02
C ARG A 89 6.58 -45.92 -6.37
N SER A 90 7.14 -46.78 -7.22
CA SER A 90 6.47 -48.00 -7.71
C SER A 90 6.43 -49.10 -6.66
N GLY A 91 7.41 -49.17 -5.74
CA GLY A 91 7.45 -50.10 -4.64
C GLY A 91 6.59 -49.73 -3.42
N SER A 92 5.98 -48.53 -3.41
CA SER A 92 5.21 -48.04 -2.26
C SER A 92 3.69 -48.21 -2.51
N ASP A 93 3.06 -49.16 -1.82
CA ASP A 93 1.60 -49.32 -1.80
C ASP A 93 1.00 -48.77 -0.50
N ASP A 94 1.24 -47.47 -0.22
CA ASP A 94 0.74 -46.84 0.99
C ASP A 94 -0.68 -46.26 0.75
N PRO A 95 -1.65 -46.54 1.62
CA PRO A 95 -3.00 -45.98 1.54
C PRO A 95 -3.06 -44.48 1.52
N LEU A 96 -2.12 -43.79 2.16
CA LEU A 96 -2.05 -42.32 2.18
C LEU A 96 -1.72 -41.77 0.79
N LEU A 97 -0.85 -42.40 0.02
CA LEU A 97 -0.54 -42.01 -1.36
C LEU A 97 -1.76 -42.09 -2.27
N ARG A 98 -2.58 -43.12 -2.11
CA ARG A 98 -3.83 -43.28 -2.87
C ARG A 98 -4.86 -42.21 -2.48
N GLN A 99 -5.06 -42.01 -1.18
CA GLN A 99 -5.97 -40.98 -0.66
C GLN A 99 -5.56 -39.54 -1.09
N ASP A 100 -4.26 -39.26 -1.08
CA ASP A 100 -3.75 -37.99 -1.56
C ASP A 100 -4.03 -37.82 -3.06
N ALA A 101 -3.77 -38.83 -3.87
CA ALA A 101 -4.04 -38.79 -5.30
C ALA A 101 -5.53 -38.58 -5.63
N GLU A 102 -6.44 -39.20 -4.88
CA GLU A 102 -7.89 -39.00 -5.04
C GLU A 102 -8.34 -37.57 -4.75
N ARG A 103 -7.69 -36.90 -3.78
CA ARG A 103 -8.01 -35.51 -3.42
C ARG A 103 -7.50 -34.45 -4.42
N VAL A 104 -6.51 -34.78 -5.25
CA VAL A 104 -5.95 -33.85 -6.25
C VAL A 104 -7.05 -33.33 -7.16
N ALA A 105 -7.90 -34.23 -7.71
CA ALA A 105 -8.94 -33.81 -8.66
C ALA A 105 -9.92 -32.79 -8.06
N ALA A 106 -10.32 -32.97 -6.80
CA ALA A 106 -11.20 -32.04 -6.11
C ALA A 106 -10.54 -30.67 -5.89
N VAL A 107 -9.24 -30.66 -5.53
CA VAL A 107 -8.48 -29.41 -5.33
C VAL A 107 -8.25 -28.68 -6.66
N LEU A 108 -7.95 -29.41 -7.74
CA LEU A 108 -7.83 -28.80 -9.07
C LEU A 108 -9.16 -28.26 -9.61
N ALA A 109 -10.28 -28.93 -9.31
CA ALA A 109 -11.62 -28.43 -9.64
C ALA A 109 -11.93 -27.12 -8.88
N THR A 110 -11.56 -27.06 -7.60
CA THR A 110 -11.66 -25.81 -6.82
C THR A 110 -10.78 -24.73 -7.43
N ARG A 111 -9.52 -25.03 -7.80
CA ARG A 111 -8.64 -24.08 -8.49
C ARG A 111 -9.25 -23.57 -9.80
N ALA A 112 -9.88 -24.42 -10.60
CA ALA A 112 -10.54 -24.05 -11.84
C ALA A 112 -11.77 -23.15 -11.59
N ALA A 113 -12.52 -23.41 -10.50
CA ALA A 113 -13.61 -22.57 -10.05
C ALA A 113 -13.11 -21.23 -9.45
N ASP A 114 -11.98 -21.25 -8.73
CA ASP A 114 -11.30 -20.09 -8.13
C ASP A 114 -10.40 -19.32 -9.12
N GLN A 115 -10.49 -19.55 -10.43
CA GLN A 115 -9.72 -18.77 -11.43
C GLN A 115 -10.12 -17.30 -11.48
N ASN A 116 -11.13 -16.89 -10.73
CA ASN A 116 -11.42 -15.49 -10.51
C ASN A 116 -10.55 -14.96 -9.35
N TRP A 117 -9.44 -14.29 -9.71
CA TRP A 117 -8.58 -13.63 -8.72
C TRP A 117 -9.37 -12.75 -7.74
N ALA A 118 -10.42 -12.07 -8.23
CA ALA A 118 -11.25 -11.21 -7.43
C ALA A 118 -11.95 -11.95 -6.29
N ASP A 119 -12.44 -13.18 -6.55
CA ASP A 119 -13.10 -14.00 -5.52
C ASP A 119 -12.10 -14.51 -4.48
N SER A 120 -10.87 -14.86 -4.90
CA SER A 120 -9.83 -15.35 -3.99
C SER A 120 -9.30 -14.32 -3.01
N VAL A 121 -9.48 -13.02 -3.30
CA VAL A 121 -9.03 -11.88 -2.46
C VAL A 121 -10.19 -11.00 -2.01
N ALA A 122 -11.43 -11.48 -2.15
CA ALA A 122 -12.62 -10.74 -1.74
C ALA A 122 -12.56 -10.41 -0.23
N GLY A 123 -12.75 -9.13 0.10
CA GLY A 123 -12.60 -8.61 1.46
C GLY A 123 -11.17 -8.17 1.84
N ASP A 124 -10.14 -8.65 1.14
CA ASP A 124 -8.73 -8.31 1.39
C ASP A 124 -8.02 -7.71 0.15
N MET A 125 -8.77 -7.30 -0.88
CA MET A 125 -8.22 -6.79 -2.15
C MET A 125 -7.20 -5.67 -1.99
N GLU A 126 -7.36 -4.82 -0.97
CA GLU A 126 -6.44 -3.70 -0.70
C GLU A 126 -5.05 -4.15 -0.26
N ARG A 127 -4.93 -5.38 0.27
CA ARG A 127 -3.66 -5.98 0.73
C ARG A 127 -2.88 -6.65 -0.39
N HIS A 128 -3.55 -6.92 -1.52
CA HIS A 128 -2.98 -7.62 -2.66
C HIS A 128 -2.66 -6.65 -3.79
N TYR A 129 -1.42 -6.71 -4.28
CA TYR A 129 -1.04 -5.94 -5.46
C TYR A 129 -1.81 -6.45 -6.69
N SER A 130 -2.43 -5.51 -7.39
CA SER A 130 -3.01 -5.74 -8.71
C SER A 130 -2.60 -4.60 -9.64
N PRO A 131 -2.15 -4.89 -10.87
CA PRO A 131 -1.79 -3.85 -11.83
C PRO A 131 -2.92 -2.84 -12.02
N GLY A 132 -2.58 -1.56 -11.92
CA GLY A 132 -3.54 -0.45 -12.05
C GLY A 132 -4.42 -0.16 -10.83
N ARG A 133 -4.43 -0.99 -9.80
CA ARG A 133 -5.21 -0.79 -8.57
C ARG A 133 -4.39 -0.18 -7.43
N THR A 134 -3.54 0.77 -7.72
CA THR A 134 -2.85 1.56 -6.69
C THR A 134 -3.74 2.70 -6.22
N TRP A 135 -3.58 3.13 -4.96
CA TRP A 135 -4.26 4.31 -4.44
C TRP A 135 -4.01 5.54 -5.30
N GLU A 136 -2.80 5.68 -5.82
CA GLU A 136 -2.45 6.78 -6.73
C GLU A 136 -3.26 6.72 -8.02
N ALA A 137 -3.37 5.55 -8.66
CA ALA A 137 -4.16 5.39 -9.88
C ALA A 137 -5.64 5.70 -9.64
N LEU A 138 -6.21 5.22 -8.52
CA LEU A 138 -7.60 5.50 -8.15
C LEU A 138 -7.82 6.99 -7.89
N ALA A 139 -6.93 7.63 -7.12
CA ALA A 139 -7.01 9.05 -6.84
C ALA A 139 -6.92 9.88 -8.14
N ARG A 140 -5.91 9.62 -9.00
CA ARG A 140 -5.74 10.33 -10.28
C ARG A 140 -6.94 10.12 -11.22
N THR A 141 -7.54 8.93 -11.23
CA THR A 141 -8.74 8.65 -12.05
C THR A 141 -9.97 9.42 -11.54
N ALA A 142 -10.07 9.73 -10.25
CA ALA A 142 -11.17 10.48 -9.67
C ALA A 142 -11.01 12.01 -9.81
N LEU A 143 -9.79 12.53 -10.01
CA LEU A 143 -9.54 13.97 -10.11
C LEU A 143 -10.39 14.72 -11.16
N PRO A 144 -10.67 14.15 -12.36
CA PRO A 144 -11.54 14.82 -13.35
C PRO A 144 -12.98 15.09 -12.87
N LEU A 145 -13.43 14.46 -11.78
CA LEU A 145 -14.72 14.76 -11.17
C LEU A 145 -14.71 16.07 -10.35
N LEU A 146 -13.52 16.61 -10.07
CA LEU A 146 -13.36 17.83 -9.29
C LEU A 146 -13.39 19.07 -10.21
N SER A 147 -14.04 20.11 -9.73
CA SER A 147 -14.03 21.45 -10.33
C SER A 147 -13.78 22.48 -9.24
N PRO A 148 -12.52 22.56 -8.73
CA PRO A 148 -12.23 23.32 -7.51
C PRO A 148 -12.26 24.84 -7.68
N GLY A 149 -12.41 25.35 -8.92
CA GLY A 149 -12.43 26.79 -9.19
C GLY A 149 -11.05 27.45 -9.00
N ASP A 150 -11.01 28.58 -8.28
CA ASP A 150 -9.76 29.24 -7.90
C ASP A 150 -9.24 28.64 -6.59
N VAL A 151 -8.05 28.06 -6.63
CA VAL A 151 -7.44 27.33 -5.52
C VAL A 151 -6.27 28.10 -4.93
N LEU A 152 -6.20 28.17 -3.60
CA LEU A 152 -4.99 28.58 -2.87
C LEU A 152 -4.45 27.39 -2.07
N ASP A 153 -3.20 27.07 -2.29
CA ASP A 153 -2.45 26.02 -1.58
C ASP A 153 -1.43 26.69 -0.64
N ILE A 154 -1.71 26.62 0.66
CA ILE A 154 -0.94 27.30 1.69
C ILE A 154 0.12 26.35 2.26
N ALA A 155 1.38 26.79 2.31
CA ALA A 155 2.56 25.97 2.57
C ALA A 155 2.63 24.80 1.59
N SER A 156 2.53 25.13 0.30
CA SER A 156 2.38 24.20 -0.83
C SER A 156 3.59 23.28 -1.04
N GLY A 157 4.69 23.53 -0.33
CA GLY A 157 5.91 22.78 -0.56
C GLY A 157 6.40 22.95 -2.01
N ASP A 158 6.99 21.92 -2.55
CA ASP A 158 7.51 21.91 -3.91
C ASP A 158 6.45 21.70 -5.01
N GLY A 159 5.14 21.81 -4.67
CA GLY A 159 4.05 21.83 -5.63
C GLY A 159 3.49 20.47 -6.06
N VAL A 160 3.73 19.39 -5.32
CA VAL A 160 3.22 18.04 -5.66
C VAL A 160 1.70 18.02 -5.74
N LEU A 161 0.99 18.67 -4.81
CA LEU A 161 -0.48 18.72 -4.85
C LEU A 161 -0.97 19.60 -6.02
N ALA A 162 -0.27 20.68 -6.30
CA ALA A 162 -0.57 21.56 -7.43
C ALA A 162 -0.47 20.81 -8.77
N GLU A 163 0.54 19.96 -8.94
CA GLU A 163 0.69 19.12 -10.14
C GLU A 163 -0.52 18.20 -10.38
N LEU A 164 -1.17 17.75 -9.30
CA LEU A 164 -2.38 16.92 -9.37
C LEU A 164 -3.65 17.72 -9.64
N LEU A 165 -3.83 18.87 -8.98
CA LEU A 165 -5.09 19.61 -8.98
C LEU A 165 -5.16 20.74 -10.01
N ALA A 166 -4.03 21.32 -10.40
CA ALA A 166 -4.01 22.43 -11.36
C ALA A 166 -4.68 22.12 -12.70
N PRO A 167 -4.55 20.91 -13.30
CA PRO A 167 -5.27 20.59 -14.54
C PRO A 167 -6.81 20.67 -14.43
N HIS A 168 -7.34 20.64 -13.23
CA HIS A 168 -8.79 20.66 -12.94
C HIS A 168 -9.26 21.98 -12.35
N ALA A 169 -8.32 22.89 -12.02
CA ALA A 169 -8.60 24.20 -11.46
C ALA A 169 -8.69 25.27 -12.55
N ARG A 170 -9.49 26.31 -12.31
CA ARG A 170 -9.48 27.51 -13.15
C ARG A 170 -8.17 28.30 -12.96
N ARG A 171 -7.75 28.46 -11.73
CA ARG A 171 -6.49 29.09 -11.29
C ARG A 171 -5.99 28.35 -10.06
N TYR A 172 -4.69 28.11 -9.98
CA TYR A 172 -4.06 27.49 -8.83
C TYR A 172 -2.93 28.38 -8.31
N VAL A 173 -2.99 28.75 -7.06
CA VAL A 173 -1.99 29.63 -6.42
C VAL A 173 -1.31 28.86 -5.31
N CYS A 174 0.00 28.72 -5.40
CA CYS A 174 0.87 28.17 -4.37
C CYS A 174 1.48 29.29 -3.56
N ILE A 175 1.55 29.15 -2.24
CA ILE A 175 2.29 30.04 -1.36
C ILE A 175 3.10 29.24 -0.35
N ASP A 176 4.39 29.56 -0.22
CA ASP A 176 5.28 28.96 0.78
C ASP A 176 6.23 30.01 1.36
N ALA A 177 6.65 29.83 2.62
CA ALA A 177 7.54 30.79 3.29
C ALA A 177 9.01 30.64 2.84
N SER A 178 9.42 29.47 2.39
CA SER A 178 10.79 29.16 2.01
C SER A 178 11.10 29.58 0.57
N PRO A 179 12.05 30.50 0.32
CA PRO A 179 12.39 30.89 -1.05
C PRO A 179 12.97 29.74 -1.88
N ARG A 180 13.66 28.80 -1.25
CA ARG A 180 14.18 27.59 -1.94
C ARG A 180 13.06 26.67 -2.40
N VAL A 181 12.04 26.50 -1.56
CA VAL A 181 10.86 25.71 -1.88
C VAL A 181 10.05 26.35 -3.00
N VAL A 182 9.84 27.68 -2.94
CA VAL A 182 9.18 28.47 -3.99
C VAL A 182 9.91 28.30 -5.34
N THR A 183 11.24 28.35 -5.35
CA THR A 183 12.03 28.12 -6.58
C THR A 183 11.79 26.71 -7.13
N ALA A 184 11.83 25.68 -6.28
CA ALA A 184 11.60 24.31 -6.70
C ALA A 184 10.17 24.09 -7.24
N ALA A 185 9.16 24.66 -6.56
CA ALA A 185 7.77 24.63 -7.01
C ALA A 185 7.61 25.33 -8.38
N SER A 186 8.23 26.51 -8.55
CA SER A 186 8.19 27.26 -9.81
C SER A 186 8.76 26.45 -10.98
N GLU A 187 9.86 25.73 -10.77
CA GLU A 187 10.45 24.86 -11.79
C GLU A 187 9.54 23.68 -12.13
N ARG A 188 9.00 22.99 -11.11
CA ARG A 188 8.09 21.85 -11.28
C ARG A 188 6.81 22.25 -12.03
N LEU A 189 6.26 23.40 -11.70
CA LEU A 189 4.94 23.83 -12.17
C LEU A 189 4.97 24.65 -13.48
N LYS A 190 6.14 24.87 -14.07
CA LYS A 190 6.30 25.54 -15.37
C LYS A 190 5.37 25.03 -16.50
N PRO A 191 5.03 23.72 -16.59
CA PRO A 191 4.13 23.24 -17.62
C PRO A 191 2.69 23.74 -17.50
N PHE A 192 2.29 24.25 -16.31
CA PHE A 192 0.91 24.66 -16.03
C PHE A 192 0.74 26.18 -16.14
N GLN A 193 0.02 26.64 -17.16
CA GLN A 193 -0.18 28.09 -17.42
C GLN A 193 -1.12 28.77 -16.43
N ASN A 194 -1.93 28.00 -15.71
CA ASN A 194 -2.90 28.46 -14.72
C ASN A 194 -2.37 28.43 -13.28
N VAL A 195 -1.05 28.21 -13.09
CA VAL A 195 -0.41 28.14 -11.77
C VAL A 195 0.42 29.37 -11.52
N GLU A 196 0.30 29.91 -10.32
CA GLU A 196 1.13 30.98 -9.77
C GLU A 196 1.83 30.50 -8.51
N VAL A 197 3.10 30.84 -8.32
CA VAL A 197 3.87 30.48 -7.11
C VAL A 197 4.39 31.76 -6.44
N HIS A 198 4.06 31.92 -5.16
CA HIS A 198 4.40 33.09 -4.37
C HIS A 198 5.20 32.71 -3.12
N GLN A 199 6.10 33.59 -2.70
CA GLN A 199 6.67 33.51 -1.36
C GLN A 199 5.78 34.29 -0.40
N GLY A 200 5.47 33.72 0.78
CA GLY A 200 4.69 34.45 1.80
C GLY A 200 4.43 33.62 3.05
N ASP A 201 3.92 34.33 4.07
CA ASP A 201 3.60 33.76 5.38
C ASP A 201 2.11 33.33 5.45
N MET A 202 1.85 32.10 5.88
CA MET A 202 0.49 31.59 6.10
C MET A 202 -0.30 32.40 7.15
N HIS A 203 0.38 33.14 8.02
CA HIS A 203 -0.26 33.97 9.06
C HIS A 203 -0.66 35.38 8.58
N ALA A 204 -0.22 35.79 7.37
CA ALA A 204 -0.51 37.10 6.78
C ALA A 204 -0.52 36.95 5.24
N LEU A 205 -1.59 36.36 4.70
CA LEU A 205 -1.70 36.06 3.27
C LEU A 205 -1.82 37.36 2.43
N PRO A 206 -0.99 37.55 1.38
CA PRO A 206 -0.98 38.73 0.54
C PRO A 206 -2.13 38.79 -0.47
N PHE A 207 -3.26 38.17 -0.15
CA PHE A 207 -4.42 38.11 -1.02
C PHE A 207 -5.63 38.83 -0.41
N PRO A 208 -6.49 39.48 -1.22
CA PRO A 208 -7.72 40.06 -0.75
C PRO A 208 -8.67 39.03 -0.12
N ALA A 209 -9.61 39.49 0.70
CA ALA A 209 -10.69 38.65 1.18
C ALA A 209 -11.53 38.15 0.01
N ALA A 210 -12.16 36.96 0.15
CA ALA A 210 -13.08 36.39 -0.84
C ALA A 210 -12.46 36.23 -2.26
N SER A 211 -11.24 35.71 -2.34
CA SER A 211 -10.49 35.55 -3.59
C SER A 211 -10.51 34.12 -4.14
N PHE A 212 -10.76 33.13 -3.30
CA PHE A 212 -10.63 31.71 -3.66
C PHE A 212 -11.89 30.89 -3.37
N ASP A 213 -12.13 29.87 -4.19
CA ASP A 213 -13.23 28.93 -4.05
C ASP A 213 -12.81 27.74 -3.16
N LEU A 214 -11.52 27.37 -3.21
CA LEU A 214 -10.93 26.33 -2.38
C LEU A 214 -9.61 26.85 -1.78
N VAL A 215 -9.44 26.65 -0.48
CA VAL A 215 -8.15 26.82 0.20
C VAL A 215 -7.72 25.50 0.79
N VAL A 216 -6.48 25.10 0.57
CA VAL A 216 -5.91 23.85 1.11
C VAL A 216 -4.75 24.14 2.06
N LEU A 217 -4.69 23.38 3.15
CA LEU A 217 -3.64 23.39 4.17
C LEU A 217 -3.22 21.94 4.44
N MET A 218 -2.38 21.37 3.55
CA MET A 218 -1.97 19.97 3.65
C MET A 218 -0.72 19.85 4.54
N HIS A 219 -0.90 19.31 5.74
CA HIS A 219 0.14 19.16 6.77
C HIS A 219 0.86 20.48 7.16
N ALA A 220 0.29 21.64 6.81
CA ALA A 220 0.90 22.94 7.03
C ALA A 220 0.90 23.37 8.51
N LEU A 221 -0.16 23.03 9.26
CA LEU A 221 -0.35 23.51 10.63
C LEU A 221 0.70 22.99 11.61
N THR A 222 1.36 21.87 11.34
CA THR A 222 2.47 21.38 12.18
C THR A 222 3.65 22.33 12.18
N TYR A 223 3.81 23.18 11.16
CA TYR A 223 4.84 24.23 11.05
C TYR A 223 4.38 25.60 11.53
N ALA A 224 3.09 25.81 11.74
CA ALA A 224 2.53 27.10 12.09
C ALA A 224 2.88 27.50 13.52
N ALA A 225 3.48 28.68 13.71
CA ALA A 225 3.71 29.24 15.03
C ALA A 225 2.37 29.60 15.74
N LYS A 226 1.36 30.01 14.96
CA LYS A 226 0.01 30.36 15.42
C LYS A 226 -1.05 29.69 14.56
N PRO A 227 -1.34 28.38 14.77
CA PRO A 227 -2.24 27.61 13.91
C PRO A 227 -3.64 28.23 13.71
N ALA A 228 -4.22 28.79 14.79
CA ALA A 228 -5.52 29.45 14.71
C ALA A 228 -5.51 30.69 13.78
N GLN A 229 -4.39 31.45 13.73
CA GLN A 229 -4.25 32.58 12.84
C GLN A 229 -4.13 32.15 11.38
N ALA A 230 -3.39 31.08 11.11
CA ALA A 230 -3.28 30.53 9.75
C ALA A 230 -4.66 30.08 9.23
N VAL A 231 -5.47 29.40 10.06
CA VAL A 231 -6.83 29.03 9.70
C VAL A 231 -7.75 30.24 9.51
N ALA A 232 -7.60 31.27 10.32
CA ALA A 232 -8.38 32.51 10.16
C ALA A 232 -8.02 33.24 8.84
N GLU A 233 -6.75 33.31 8.46
CA GLU A 233 -6.33 33.86 7.17
C GLU A 233 -6.85 33.03 5.99
N ALA A 234 -6.78 31.71 6.09
CA ALA A 234 -7.38 30.81 5.10
C ALA A 234 -8.88 31.08 4.92
N ALA A 235 -9.62 31.21 6.03
CA ALA A 235 -11.04 31.53 5.99
C ALA A 235 -11.31 32.95 5.44
N ARG A 236 -10.45 33.93 5.73
CA ARG A 236 -10.59 35.30 5.23
C ARG A 236 -10.58 35.37 3.71
N VAL A 237 -9.65 34.65 3.09
CA VAL A 237 -9.47 34.66 1.62
C VAL A 237 -10.47 33.76 0.87
N LEU A 238 -11.21 32.93 1.55
CA LEU A 238 -12.32 32.14 0.95
C LEU A 238 -13.49 33.03 0.55
N ARG A 239 -14.10 32.74 -0.58
CA ARG A 239 -15.41 33.25 -0.98
C ARG A 239 -16.51 32.63 -0.13
N ARG A 240 -17.68 33.23 -0.11
CA ARG A 240 -18.91 32.61 0.42
C ARG A 240 -19.20 31.33 -0.36
N GLY A 241 -19.55 30.26 0.32
CA GLY A 241 -19.71 28.92 -0.26
C GLY A 241 -18.39 28.19 -0.57
N GLY A 242 -17.25 28.88 -0.41
CA GLY A 242 -15.91 28.30 -0.62
C GLY A 242 -15.51 27.31 0.49
N HIS A 243 -14.56 26.46 0.18
CA HIS A 243 -14.20 25.33 1.03
C HIS A 243 -12.76 25.47 1.56
N LEU A 244 -12.57 25.15 2.84
CA LEU A 244 -11.26 24.90 3.45
C LEU A 244 -11.06 23.39 3.57
N LEU A 245 -10.05 22.85 2.90
CA LEU A 245 -9.57 21.49 3.10
C LEU A 245 -8.26 21.52 3.88
N LEU A 246 -8.27 20.89 5.05
CA LEU A 246 -7.14 20.87 5.96
C LEU A 246 -6.78 19.44 6.30
N SER A 247 -5.49 19.08 6.29
CA SER A 247 -4.98 17.88 6.90
C SER A 247 -3.85 18.16 7.89
N SER A 248 -3.71 17.32 8.90
CA SER A 248 -2.63 17.43 9.90
C SER A 248 -2.39 16.08 10.56
N LEU A 249 -1.21 15.92 11.16
CA LEU A 249 -0.99 14.80 12.08
C LEU A 249 -1.92 14.93 13.28
N ALA A 250 -2.48 13.81 13.71
CA ALA A 250 -3.08 13.70 15.03
C ALA A 250 -2.02 13.94 16.11
N ARG A 251 -2.45 14.42 17.27
CA ARG A 251 -1.53 14.68 18.39
C ARG A 251 -0.80 13.39 18.79
N HIS A 252 0.52 13.52 18.94
CA HIS A 252 1.41 12.40 19.26
C HIS A 252 2.55 12.86 20.18
N GLU A 253 3.28 11.89 20.77
CA GLU A 253 4.40 12.15 21.68
C GLU A 253 5.79 11.88 21.05
N HIS A 254 5.84 11.57 19.76
CA HIS A 254 7.06 11.17 19.04
C HIS A 254 7.91 12.37 18.62
N LYS A 255 8.31 13.23 19.58
CA LYS A 255 9.07 14.45 19.30
C LYS A 255 10.37 14.17 18.54
N ALA A 256 11.14 13.19 18.98
CA ALA A 256 12.42 12.85 18.36
C ALA A 256 12.31 12.44 16.88
N VAL A 257 11.16 11.85 16.47
CA VAL A 257 10.93 11.45 15.09
C VAL A 257 10.67 12.65 14.19
N VAL A 258 9.95 13.66 14.69
CA VAL A 258 9.54 14.85 13.89
C VAL A 258 10.46 16.04 14.03
N GLU A 259 11.42 16.01 14.96
CA GLU A 259 12.37 17.10 15.20
C GLU A 259 13.20 17.41 13.95
N ALA A 260 13.65 16.39 13.23
CA ALA A 260 14.41 16.55 11.98
C ALA A 260 13.61 17.23 10.85
N TYR A 261 12.28 17.27 10.96
CA TYR A 261 11.39 17.91 9.98
C TYR A 261 10.99 19.34 10.38
N GLY A 262 11.46 19.84 11.53
CA GLY A 262 11.22 21.22 11.97
C GLY A 262 9.77 21.49 12.39
N HIS A 263 9.04 20.49 12.87
CA HIS A 263 7.67 20.67 13.35
C HIS A 263 7.63 21.56 14.59
N ALA A 264 6.84 22.64 14.54
CA ALA A 264 6.57 23.51 15.68
C ALA A 264 5.51 22.91 16.62
N ASN A 265 4.67 22.03 16.13
CA ASN A 265 3.58 21.38 16.86
C ASN A 265 3.61 19.86 16.68
N LEU A 266 3.34 19.12 17.76
CA LEU A 266 3.26 17.65 17.74
C LEU A 266 1.85 17.16 17.34
N GLY A 267 1.28 17.73 16.26
CA GLY A 267 -0.05 17.41 15.79
C GLY A 267 -1.17 18.03 16.63
N PHE A 268 -2.41 17.75 16.25
CA PHE A 268 -3.61 18.35 16.82
C PHE A 268 -4.65 17.28 17.14
N THR A 269 -5.58 17.60 18.03
CA THR A 269 -6.80 16.79 18.18
C THR A 269 -7.85 17.25 17.18
N GLU A 270 -8.81 16.39 16.83
CA GLU A 270 -9.97 16.79 16.03
C GLU A 270 -10.67 18.01 16.64
N LYS A 271 -10.80 18.04 17.98
CA LYS A 271 -11.37 19.17 18.71
C LYS A 271 -10.61 20.48 18.50
N ASP A 272 -9.28 20.43 18.40
CA ASP A 272 -8.47 21.61 18.12
C ASP A 272 -8.75 22.16 16.71
N LEU A 273 -8.77 21.27 15.70
CA LEU A 273 -9.05 21.66 14.31
C LEU A 273 -10.46 22.24 14.16
N ARG A 274 -11.47 21.61 14.77
CA ARG A 274 -12.84 22.12 14.81
C ARG A 274 -12.88 23.52 15.42
N ARG A 275 -12.28 23.69 16.59
CA ARG A 275 -12.22 25.00 17.28
C ARG A 275 -11.57 26.09 16.44
N PHE A 276 -10.50 25.78 15.69
CA PHE A 276 -9.85 26.75 14.81
C PHE A 276 -10.77 27.16 13.65
N ALA A 277 -11.43 26.21 13.00
CA ALA A 277 -12.34 26.45 11.89
C ALA A 277 -13.60 27.22 12.34
N GLU A 278 -14.23 26.84 13.45
CA GLU A 278 -15.42 27.51 14.02
C GLU A 278 -15.10 28.95 14.42
N LYS A 279 -13.96 29.18 15.09
CA LYS A 279 -13.52 30.54 15.44
C LYS A 279 -13.22 31.42 14.21
N ALA A 280 -12.84 30.81 13.10
CA ALA A 280 -12.63 31.47 11.81
C ALA A 280 -13.96 31.69 11.03
N GLY A 281 -15.09 31.31 11.60
CA GLY A 281 -16.44 31.50 11.00
C GLY A 281 -16.78 30.46 9.93
N LEU A 282 -16.17 29.27 9.96
CA LEU A 282 -16.47 28.19 9.02
C LEU A 282 -17.45 27.20 9.62
N ASN A 283 -18.39 26.72 8.81
CA ASN A 283 -19.25 25.57 9.10
C ASN A 283 -18.50 24.29 8.77
N ILE A 284 -18.46 23.33 9.68
CA ILE A 284 -17.72 22.07 9.49
C ILE A 284 -18.60 21.06 8.77
N ALA A 285 -18.24 20.69 7.54
CA ALA A 285 -18.90 19.65 6.76
C ALA A 285 -18.45 18.25 7.18
N SER A 286 -17.15 18.07 7.44
CA SER A 286 -16.60 16.82 7.96
C SER A 286 -15.30 17.07 8.74
N ALA A 287 -15.03 16.24 9.73
CA ALA A 287 -13.74 16.18 10.41
C ALA A 287 -13.55 14.79 11.04
N GLY A 288 -12.31 14.28 11.02
CA GLY A 288 -11.96 12.99 11.62
C GLY A 288 -10.64 12.44 11.12
N THR A 289 -10.28 11.26 11.59
CA THR A 289 -9.11 10.51 11.12
C THR A 289 -9.40 9.93 9.74
N VAL A 290 -8.55 10.23 8.76
CA VAL A 290 -8.69 9.73 7.36
C VAL A 290 -7.78 8.56 7.07
N THR A 291 -6.64 8.46 7.75
CA THR A 291 -5.71 7.33 7.57
C THR A 291 -4.79 7.20 8.77
N ARG A 292 -4.22 5.98 8.90
CA ARG A 292 -3.13 5.67 9.82
C ARG A 292 -1.97 5.09 9.02
N GLU A 293 -0.78 5.60 9.24
CA GLU A 293 0.41 5.11 8.54
C GLU A 293 0.74 3.66 8.89
N ARG A 294 1.15 2.89 7.88
CA ARG A 294 1.55 1.49 8.08
C ARG A 294 2.93 1.35 8.73
N ARG A 295 3.78 2.38 8.63
CA ARG A 295 5.12 2.40 9.22
C ARG A 295 5.10 2.91 10.65
N PRO A 296 5.86 2.31 11.58
CA PRO A 296 6.03 2.88 12.92
C PRO A 296 6.53 4.33 12.85
N PRO A 297 6.06 5.19 13.73
CA PRO A 297 5.20 4.95 14.90
C PRO A 297 3.69 4.93 14.60
N HIS A 298 3.26 4.73 13.36
CA HIS A 298 1.87 4.64 12.93
C HIS A 298 1.10 5.95 13.14
N PHE A 299 1.64 7.05 12.65
CA PHE A 299 0.98 8.34 12.71
C PHE A 299 -0.43 8.28 12.13
N GLU A 300 -1.35 8.93 12.82
CA GLU A 300 -2.70 9.15 12.31
C GLU A 300 -2.78 10.52 11.65
N VAL A 301 -3.52 10.59 10.55
CA VAL A 301 -3.76 11.84 9.82
C VAL A 301 -5.22 12.23 9.99
N LEU A 302 -5.43 13.44 10.49
CA LEU A 302 -6.73 14.08 10.57
C LEU A 302 -6.99 14.88 9.31
N SER A 303 -8.26 14.95 8.90
CA SER A 303 -8.74 15.87 7.88
C SER A 303 -9.93 16.67 8.42
N LEU A 304 -10.08 17.89 7.93
CA LEU A 304 -11.24 18.75 8.17
C LEU A 304 -11.64 19.43 6.85
N LEU A 305 -12.93 19.36 6.53
CA LEU A 305 -13.55 20.14 5.48
C LEU A 305 -14.48 21.18 6.13
N GLY A 306 -14.15 22.45 5.93
CA GLY A 306 -14.93 23.60 6.36
C GLY A 306 -15.55 24.33 5.18
N VAL A 307 -16.73 24.94 5.37
CA VAL A 307 -17.43 25.73 4.35
C VAL A 307 -17.67 27.14 4.89
N LYS A 308 -17.34 28.16 4.11
CA LYS A 308 -17.60 29.54 4.47
C LYS A 308 -19.06 29.90 4.19
N PRO A 309 -19.85 30.32 5.19
CA PRO A 309 -21.27 30.64 5.04
C PRO A 309 -21.53 31.85 4.12
#